data_afe2ca809b51ceebaa3282e6f331d985
#
_entry.id   afe2ca809b51ceebaa3282e6f331d985
#
_cell.length_a   1.000
_cell.length_b   1.000
_cell.length_c   1.000
_cell.angle_alpha   90.00
_cell.angle_beta   90.00
_cell.angle_gamma   90.00
#
_symmetry.space_group_name_H-M   'P 1'
#
loop_
_entity.id
_entity.type
_entity.pdbx_description
1 polymer ?
#
loop_
_entity_poly.entity_id
_entity_poly.type
_entity_poly.pdbx_seq_one_letter_code
_entity_poly.pdbx_strand_id
1 'polypeptide(L)'
;MSSVFNFIGGTKAADFILANHPVDYIGGPIGSGKTKAMCLRVGRHAQEQRPSPKDGVRYTRFAMVRNTMPDLKRSTIRTWLETYPEDTYGRFTYGATMGHKLRYPFKDGPVHCEVDFISLDKTDDVKKLRSTEYTGVCFNELPFIEKELFDEADSRLRYPPQEHGGPTWRGMLGDGNAPDEDHWLATMAYGLDPPLGLAEADRALYEWPDSWGLYMQPAALIEEFDARGQITGYHINPEAENLKNLPADYYDRQLRGKTKAWIDSRLMNRVALVAEGQPVWPMFRREFHVSREALRPIPGYEVLVWLDFGRVYPAALFAQVIGGRIYVIYEILGFNEPASVFAPKVQRFLTTNFPGYTARFTGDPKGRDKGQQTEQSSYDIFAAHGMPVIPCPVKMNDIETRTEAVAFAFNDNPAGINRLVISPACRSLVVGCAGRYCLVREETGVLKPKKDKWSNLCDCLQYGVISCGDGRRMIGLSPIGLVMPAKIGRMRRTMRRIAG
;
A
#
# COMPACT_ATOMS: atom_id res chain seq x y z
N MET A 1 -36.26 6.54 25.33
CA MET A 1 -36.55 5.27 24.61
C MET A 1 -35.23 4.72 24.11
N SER A 2 -34.89 3.48 24.45
CA SER A 2 -33.67 2.87 23.89
C SER A 2 -33.89 2.61 22.39
N SER A 3 -33.05 3.17 21.55
CA SER A 3 -33.08 2.87 20.12
C SER A 3 -32.78 1.39 19.92
N VAL A 4 -33.68 0.63 19.32
CA VAL A 4 -33.47 -0.75 18.93
C VAL A 4 -32.92 -0.73 17.51
N PHE A 5 -31.69 -1.16 17.35
CA PHE A 5 -31.10 -1.33 16.02
C PHE A 5 -31.40 -2.73 15.49
N ASN A 6 -32.12 -2.80 14.39
CA ASN A 6 -32.38 -4.05 13.67
C ASN A 6 -31.42 -4.20 12.51
N PHE A 7 -30.70 -5.30 12.44
CA PHE A 7 -29.87 -5.68 11.31
C PHE A 7 -30.26 -7.07 10.80
N ILE A 8 -30.03 -7.33 9.51
CA ILE A 8 -30.43 -8.59 8.88
C ILE A 8 -29.45 -9.67 9.31
N GLY A 9 -29.94 -10.71 10.00
CA GLY A 9 -29.16 -11.89 10.34
C GLY A 9 -28.68 -12.64 9.10
N GLY A 10 -27.58 -13.38 9.23
CA GLY A 10 -26.98 -14.13 8.12
C GLY A 10 -26.18 -13.29 7.13
N THR A 11 -25.90 -12.02 7.44
CA THR A 11 -25.04 -11.16 6.65
C THR A 11 -23.65 -11.05 7.29
N LYS A 12 -22.62 -10.74 6.50
CA LYS A 12 -21.25 -10.48 7.03
C LYS A 12 -21.22 -9.27 7.97
N ALA A 13 -22.08 -8.27 7.71
CA ALA A 13 -22.25 -7.15 8.63
C ALA A 13 -22.79 -7.60 10.00
N ALA A 14 -23.77 -8.52 10.03
CA ALA A 14 -24.28 -9.09 11.27
C ALA A 14 -23.24 -9.92 12.01
N ASP A 15 -22.52 -10.80 11.30
CA ASP A 15 -21.44 -11.60 11.85
C ASP A 15 -20.36 -10.70 12.48
N PHE A 16 -19.93 -9.65 11.77
CA PHE A 16 -18.99 -8.64 12.27
C PHE A 16 -19.49 -7.93 13.52
N ILE A 17 -20.77 -7.49 13.55
CA ILE A 17 -21.34 -6.82 14.72
C ILE A 17 -21.32 -7.74 15.95
N LEU A 18 -21.57 -9.04 15.79
CA LEU A 18 -21.69 -10.01 16.88
C LEU A 18 -20.36 -10.65 17.31
N ALA A 19 -19.31 -10.48 16.54
CA ALA A 19 -17.99 -11.06 16.82
C ALA A 19 -17.29 -10.48 18.06
N ASN A 20 -16.30 -11.21 18.59
CA ASN A 20 -15.54 -10.86 19.80
C ASN A 20 -14.04 -11.12 19.70
N HIS A 21 -13.49 -11.23 18.47
CA HIS A 21 -12.04 -11.40 18.31
C HIS A 21 -11.27 -10.15 18.77
N PRO A 22 -9.99 -10.25 19.06
CA PRO A 22 -9.16 -9.12 19.44
C PRO A 22 -8.93 -8.15 18.27
N VAL A 23 -9.00 -8.65 17.03
CA VAL A 23 -8.97 -7.86 15.80
C VAL A 23 -10.02 -8.39 14.85
N ASP A 24 -10.82 -7.50 14.28
CA ASP A 24 -11.81 -7.85 13.26
C ASP A 24 -11.81 -6.84 12.11
N TYR A 25 -11.82 -7.34 10.88
CA TYR A 25 -11.91 -6.53 9.68
C TYR A 25 -13.13 -6.91 8.83
N ILE A 26 -13.88 -5.90 8.40
CA ILE A 26 -14.96 -6.05 7.43
C ILE A 26 -14.60 -5.36 6.12
N GLY A 27 -14.40 -6.17 5.07
CA GLY A 27 -14.14 -5.73 3.70
C GLY A 27 -15.38 -5.84 2.82
N GLY A 28 -15.63 -4.86 1.94
CA GLY A 28 -16.78 -4.94 1.07
C GLY A 28 -16.96 -3.72 0.16
N PRO A 29 -17.96 -3.75 -0.75
CA PRO A 29 -18.22 -2.67 -1.70
C PRO A 29 -18.69 -1.39 -1.03
N ILE A 30 -18.66 -0.26 -1.77
CA ILE A 30 -19.27 0.98 -1.30
C ILE A 30 -20.79 0.78 -1.11
N GLY A 31 -21.37 1.49 -0.13
CA GLY A 31 -22.80 1.40 0.16
C GLY A 31 -23.24 0.16 0.95
N SER A 32 -22.35 -0.79 1.24
CA SER A 32 -22.68 -2.07 1.91
C SER A 32 -22.92 -1.98 3.42
N GLY A 33 -22.80 -0.79 4.03
CA GLY A 33 -23.11 -0.57 5.44
C GLY A 33 -22.01 -0.85 6.45
N LYS A 34 -20.77 -1.09 6.02
CA LYS A 34 -19.61 -1.42 6.87
C LYS A 34 -19.40 -0.46 8.04
N THR A 35 -19.30 0.84 7.75
CA THR A 35 -19.08 1.86 8.78
C THR A 35 -20.21 1.91 9.79
N LYS A 36 -21.47 1.70 9.35
CA LYS A 36 -22.63 1.60 10.25
C LYS A 36 -22.50 0.37 11.15
N ALA A 37 -22.08 -0.78 10.59
CA ALA A 37 -21.83 -2.01 11.36
C ALA A 37 -20.75 -1.79 12.42
N MET A 38 -19.67 -1.07 12.10
CA MET A 38 -18.62 -0.71 13.06
C MET A 38 -19.14 0.18 14.18
N CYS A 39 -19.96 1.20 13.86
CA CYS A 39 -20.62 2.04 14.89
C CYS A 39 -21.51 1.21 15.82
N LEU A 40 -22.32 0.30 15.27
CA LEU A 40 -23.21 -0.57 16.06
C LEU A 40 -22.42 -1.49 16.98
N ARG A 41 -21.29 -2.02 16.50
CA ARG A 41 -20.41 -2.88 17.30
C ARG A 41 -19.79 -2.13 18.49
N VAL A 42 -19.36 -0.87 18.30
CA VAL A 42 -18.90 -0.02 19.42
C VAL A 42 -19.98 0.08 20.50
N GLY A 43 -21.23 0.36 20.12
CA GLY A 43 -22.34 0.42 21.07
C GLY A 43 -22.61 -0.92 21.77
N ARG A 44 -22.52 -2.04 21.05
CA ARG A 44 -22.65 -3.38 21.64
C ARG A 44 -21.58 -3.62 22.69
N HIS A 45 -20.30 -3.39 22.41
CA HIS A 45 -19.24 -3.56 23.38
C HIS A 45 -19.37 -2.62 24.59
N ALA A 46 -19.87 -1.39 24.36
CA ALA A 46 -20.17 -0.48 25.46
C ALA A 46 -21.27 -1.03 26.39
N GLN A 47 -22.30 -1.68 25.85
CA GLN A 47 -23.37 -2.32 26.61
C GLN A 47 -22.94 -3.64 27.29
N GLU A 48 -22.05 -4.38 26.69
CA GLU A 48 -21.54 -5.65 27.21
C GLU A 48 -20.38 -5.49 28.21
N GLN A 49 -19.81 -4.28 28.33
CA GLN A 49 -18.81 -3.98 29.35
C GLN A 49 -19.40 -4.25 30.75
N ARG A 50 -18.67 -4.97 31.59
CA ARG A 50 -19.07 -5.23 32.98
C ARG A 50 -19.22 -3.93 33.75
N PRO A 51 -20.28 -3.79 34.61
CA PRO A 51 -20.39 -2.67 35.49
C PRO A 51 -19.17 -2.56 36.42
N SER A 52 -18.71 -1.33 36.62
CA SER A 52 -17.63 -1.02 37.55
C SER A 52 -18.02 -1.43 39.01
N PRO A 53 -17.14 -2.12 39.75
CA PRO A 53 -17.40 -2.48 41.14
C PRO A 53 -17.49 -1.27 42.05
N LYS A 54 -17.03 -0.08 41.63
CA LYS A 54 -17.06 1.14 42.43
C LYS A 54 -18.43 1.81 42.43
N ASP A 55 -19.10 1.85 41.27
CA ASP A 55 -20.29 2.71 41.08
C ASP A 55 -21.35 2.12 40.13
N GLY A 56 -21.14 0.90 39.64
CA GLY A 56 -22.07 0.20 38.74
C GLY A 56 -22.12 0.75 37.31
N VAL A 57 -21.25 1.69 36.93
CA VAL A 57 -21.23 2.29 35.58
C VAL A 57 -20.39 1.42 34.62
N ARG A 58 -20.84 1.28 33.37
CA ARG A 58 -20.13 0.58 32.30
C ARG A 58 -19.26 1.59 31.54
N TYR A 59 -17.97 1.59 31.87
CA TYR A 59 -17.01 2.52 31.28
C TYR A 59 -16.34 1.93 30.05
N THR A 60 -16.42 2.62 28.93
CA THR A 60 -15.65 2.29 27.71
C THR A 60 -15.11 3.55 27.06
N ARG A 61 -14.01 3.43 26.34
CA ARG A 61 -13.45 4.49 25.52
C ARG A 61 -12.95 3.93 24.21
N PHE A 62 -13.39 4.53 23.10
CA PHE A 62 -13.00 4.13 21.75
C PHE A 62 -12.30 5.26 21.02
N ALA A 63 -11.35 4.93 20.14
CA ALA A 63 -10.87 5.85 19.12
C ALA A 63 -11.51 5.48 17.79
N MET A 64 -12.12 6.45 17.10
CA MET A 64 -12.57 6.32 15.71
C MET A 64 -11.54 7.03 14.83
N VAL A 65 -10.79 6.24 14.08
CA VAL A 65 -9.61 6.68 13.32
C VAL A 65 -9.90 6.70 11.83
N ARG A 66 -9.45 7.75 11.13
CA ARG A 66 -9.42 7.82 9.68
C ARG A 66 -8.13 8.48 9.19
N ASN A 67 -7.77 8.27 7.93
CA ASN A 67 -6.53 8.81 7.35
C ASN A 67 -6.52 10.34 7.29
N THR A 68 -7.62 11.02 6.90
CA THR A 68 -7.63 12.49 6.78
C THR A 68 -8.72 13.16 7.63
N MET A 69 -8.45 14.36 8.12
CA MET A 69 -9.42 15.15 8.88
C MET A 69 -10.67 15.55 8.06
N PRO A 70 -10.56 15.98 6.80
CA PRO A 70 -11.73 16.26 5.97
C PRO A 70 -12.66 15.05 5.81
N ASP A 71 -12.10 13.85 5.58
CA ASP A 71 -12.89 12.63 5.40
C ASP A 71 -13.49 12.14 6.71
N LEU A 72 -12.75 12.27 7.82
CA LEU A 72 -13.26 11.99 9.16
C LEU A 72 -14.51 12.80 9.44
N LYS A 73 -14.49 14.12 9.18
CA LYS A 73 -15.64 15.01 9.37
C LYS A 73 -16.80 14.73 8.42
N ARG A 74 -16.48 14.52 7.14
CA ARG A 74 -17.48 14.43 6.07
C ARG A 74 -18.28 13.13 6.10
N SER A 75 -17.64 12.02 6.47
CA SER A 75 -18.26 10.69 6.41
C SER A 75 -18.36 10.01 7.78
N THR A 76 -17.25 9.81 8.48
CA THR A 76 -17.21 9.00 9.71
C THR A 76 -18.02 9.60 10.83
N ILE A 77 -17.81 10.89 11.16
CA ILE A 77 -18.55 11.59 12.20
C ILE A 77 -20.03 11.68 11.83
N ARG A 78 -20.34 11.92 10.56
CA ARG A 78 -21.73 11.97 10.10
C ARG A 78 -22.44 10.63 10.33
N THR A 79 -21.87 9.51 9.89
CA THR A 79 -22.44 8.17 10.11
C THR A 79 -22.56 7.84 11.59
N TRP A 80 -21.60 8.29 12.41
CA TRP A 80 -21.64 8.14 13.85
C TRP A 80 -22.82 8.89 14.47
N LEU A 81 -23.01 10.17 14.14
CA LEU A 81 -24.11 11.00 14.67
C LEU A 81 -25.50 10.58 14.15
N GLU A 82 -25.59 10.00 12.95
CA GLU A 82 -26.78 9.31 12.45
C GLU A 82 -27.09 8.02 13.24
N THR A 83 -26.09 7.41 13.89
CA THR A 83 -26.23 6.22 14.73
C THR A 83 -26.54 6.59 16.17
N TYR A 84 -25.86 7.62 16.68
CA TYR A 84 -25.94 8.11 18.06
C TYR A 84 -26.24 9.60 18.06
N PRO A 85 -27.50 10.02 17.84
CA PRO A 85 -27.91 11.42 17.82
C PRO A 85 -27.63 12.14 19.15
N GLU A 86 -27.22 13.41 19.06
CA GLU A 86 -26.82 14.23 20.20
C GLU A 86 -27.92 14.46 21.19
N ASP A 87 -29.16 14.58 20.73
CA ASP A 87 -30.38 14.78 21.57
C ASP A 87 -30.68 13.57 22.45
N THR A 88 -30.24 12.38 22.04
CA THR A 88 -30.52 11.13 22.76
C THR A 88 -29.33 10.67 23.60
N TYR A 89 -28.11 10.83 23.08
CA TYR A 89 -26.88 10.21 23.64
C TYR A 89 -25.92 11.21 24.28
N GLY A 90 -26.11 12.52 24.07
CA GLY A 90 -25.28 13.59 24.60
C GLY A 90 -24.56 14.39 23.49
N ARG A 91 -24.00 15.54 23.87
CA ARG A 91 -23.43 16.50 22.93
C ARG A 91 -22.09 15.97 22.34
N PHE A 92 -21.91 16.16 21.04
CA PHE A 92 -20.64 16.03 20.34
C PHE A 92 -19.78 17.28 20.57
N THR A 93 -18.50 17.07 20.84
CA THR A 93 -17.54 18.17 21.03
C THR A 93 -16.76 18.39 19.75
N TYR A 94 -16.84 19.61 19.20
CA TYR A 94 -16.05 20.07 18.07
C TYR A 94 -14.91 20.94 18.59
N GLY A 95 -13.65 20.57 18.36
CA GLY A 95 -12.50 21.33 18.83
C GLY A 95 -11.18 20.68 18.43
N ALA A 96 -10.12 21.00 19.17
CA ALA A 96 -8.80 20.38 18.94
C ALA A 96 -8.85 18.85 19.13
N THR A 97 -9.66 18.38 20.11
CA THR A 97 -10.02 16.98 20.26
C THR A 97 -11.52 16.86 20.00
N MET A 98 -11.89 16.19 18.92
CA MET A 98 -13.28 15.90 18.61
C MET A 98 -13.70 14.62 19.32
N GLY A 99 -14.86 14.63 19.94
CA GLY A 99 -15.34 13.46 20.68
C GLY A 99 -16.81 13.47 20.99
N HIS A 100 -17.34 12.30 21.31
CA HIS A 100 -18.71 12.11 21.75
C HIS A 100 -18.74 11.33 23.06
N LYS A 101 -19.40 11.86 24.08
CA LYS A 101 -19.58 11.21 25.38
C LYS A 101 -21.01 10.70 25.50
N LEU A 102 -21.21 9.43 25.13
CA LEU A 102 -22.50 8.77 25.25
C LEU A 102 -22.78 8.44 26.71
N ARG A 103 -23.97 8.83 27.19
CA ARG A 103 -24.45 8.52 28.53
C ARG A 103 -25.92 8.14 28.47
N TYR A 104 -26.24 6.90 28.80
CA TYR A 104 -27.61 6.41 28.77
C TYR A 104 -27.82 5.26 29.75
N PRO A 105 -29.06 5.07 30.27
CA PRO A 105 -29.44 3.96 31.13
C PRO A 105 -29.44 2.64 30.32
N PHE A 106 -28.93 1.58 30.92
CA PHE A 106 -28.96 0.25 30.31
C PHE A 106 -29.03 -0.82 31.40
N LYS A 107 -30.02 -1.72 31.30
CA LYS A 107 -30.22 -2.85 32.23
C LYS A 107 -29.87 -2.48 33.70
N ASP A 108 -28.90 -3.17 34.27
CA ASP A 108 -28.39 -3.15 35.62
C ASP A 108 -27.21 -2.17 35.84
N GLY A 109 -27.06 -1.19 34.98
CA GLY A 109 -26.05 -0.13 35.14
C GLY A 109 -25.96 0.80 33.92
N PRO A 110 -25.75 2.11 34.13
CA PRO A 110 -25.65 3.06 33.02
C PRO A 110 -24.40 2.82 32.19
N VAL A 111 -24.48 3.15 30.90
CA VAL A 111 -23.35 3.16 29.97
C VAL A 111 -22.76 4.56 29.91
N HIS A 112 -21.46 4.66 30.12
CA HIS A 112 -20.63 5.82 29.85
C HIS A 112 -19.56 5.42 28.80
N CYS A 113 -19.82 5.76 27.55
CA CYS A 113 -18.93 5.46 26.43
C CYS A 113 -18.37 6.77 25.87
N GLU A 114 -17.07 6.93 25.91
CA GLU A 114 -16.37 8.04 25.27
C GLU A 114 -15.83 7.58 23.91
N VAL A 115 -15.96 8.42 22.88
CA VAL A 115 -15.44 8.16 21.54
C VAL A 115 -14.67 9.35 21.05
N ASP A 116 -13.36 9.18 20.85
CA ASP A 116 -12.47 10.18 20.30
C ASP A 116 -12.34 9.99 18.78
N PHE A 117 -12.41 11.10 18.01
CA PHE A 117 -12.28 11.09 16.57
C PHE A 117 -10.93 11.64 16.16
N ILE A 118 -10.09 10.80 15.54
CA ILE A 118 -8.68 11.05 15.31
C ILE A 118 -8.36 10.88 13.82
N SER A 119 -7.70 11.89 13.21
CA SER A 119 -7.09 11.72 11.89
C SER A 119 -5.62 11.34 12.03
N LEU A 120 -5.16 10.42 11.18
CA LEU A 120 -3.79 9.97 11.08
C LEU A 120 -3.26 10.24 9.66
N ASP A 121 -2.99 11.52 9.37
CA ASP A 121 -2.55 11.96 8.05
C ASP A 121 -1.06 11.67 7.79
N LYS A 122 -0.27 11.52 8.86
CA LYS A 122 1.20 11.35 8.81
C LYS A 122 1.65 10.32 9.82
N THR A 123 2.79 9.70 9.56
CA THR A 123 3.42 8.73 10.48
C THR A 123 3.67 9.32 11.88
N ASP A 124 3.98 10.62 11.97
CA ASP A 124 4.12 11.31 13.27
C ASP A 124 2.82 11.42 14.08
N ASP A 125 1.66 11.23 13.44
CA ASP A 125 0.36 11.28 14.11
C ASP A 125 0.10 10.11 15.07
N VAL A 126 0.96 9.07 15.04
CA VAL A 126 1.03 8.01 16.06
C VAL A 126 1.02 8.59 17.47
N LYS A 127 1.66 9.76 17.67
CA LYS A 127 1.70 10.47 18.97
C LYS A 127 0.30 10.80 19.50
N LYS A 128 -0.68 11.00 18.63
CA LYS A 128 -2.07 11.27 19.02
C LYS A 128 -2.73 10.08 19.72
N LEU A 129 -2.38 8.85 19.32
CA LEU A 129 -2.87 7.63 19.98
C LEU A 129 -2.11 7.34 21.28
N ARG A 130 -0.85 7.73 21.41
CA ARG A 130 0.02 7.39 22.55
C ARG A 130 -0.38 8.00 23.88
N SER A 131 -1.14 9.08 23.87
CA SER A 131 -1.50 9.83 25.09
C SER A 131 -2.72 9.29 25.83
N THR A 132 -3.48 8.37 25.23
CA THR A 132 -4.77 7.91 25.77
C THR A 132 -4.87 6.38 25.74
N GLU A 133 -5.60 5.83 26.70
CA GLU A 133 -5.91 4.40 26.78
C GLU A 133 -7.35 4.17 26.30
N TYR A 134 -7.54 3.08 25.54
CA TYR A 134 -8.80 2.75 24.88
C TYR A 134 -9.29 1.34 25.25
N THR A 135 -10.59 1.13 25.17
CA THR A 135 -11.23 -0.19 25.12
C THR A 135 -11.04 -0.79 23.72
N GLY A 136 -11.19 0.05 22.71
CA GLY A 136 -11.00 -0.35 21.31
C GLY A 136 -10.60 0.80 20.41
N VAL A 137 -9.90 0.46 19.31
CA VAL A 137 -9.56 1.38 18.22
C VAL A 137 -10.24 0.93 16.95
N CYS A 138 -11.00 1.82 16.31
CA CYS A 138 -11.79 1.57 15.11
C CYS A 138 -11.19 2.31 13.94
N PHE A 139 -10.70 1.62 12.95
CA PHE A 139 -10.10 2.17 11.74
C PHE A 139 -11.12 2.20 10.62
N ASN A 140 -11.70 3.37 10.36
CA ASN A 140 -12.58 3.57 9.23
C ASN A 140 -11.76 3.79 7.95
N GLU A 141 -11.99 2.97 6.94
CA GLU A 141 -11.19 2.84 5.73
C GLU A 141 -9.73 2.44 6.03
N LEU A 142 -9.57 1.31 6.73
CA LEU A 142 -8.27 0.71 7.07
C LEU A 142 -7.31 0.56 5.87
N PRO A 143 -7.77 0.35 4.60
CA PRO A 143 -6.90 0.36 3.40
C PRO A 143 -6.11 1.65 3.16
N PHE A 144 -6.31 2.70 3.92
CA PHE A 144 -5.54 3.94 3.86
C PHE A 144 -4.64 4.15 5.09
N ILE A 145 -4.51 3.14 5.96
CA ILE A 145 -3.74 3.20 7.21
C ILE A 145 -2.51 2.30 7.09
N GLU A 146 -1.33 2.86 7.33
CA GLU A 146 -0.08 2.12 7.32
C GLU A 146 -0.05 1.08 8.47
N LYS A 147 0.64 -0.05 8.23
CA LYS A 147 0.71 -1.18 9.19
C LYS A 147 1.26 -0.75 10.56
N GLU A 148 2.27 0.11 10.57
CA GLU A 148 2.90 0.62 11.80
C GLU A 148 1.93 1.40 12.68
N LEU A 149 1.00 2.16 12.06
CA LEU A 149 -0.05 2.88 12.79
C LEU A 149 -1.08 1.93 13.39
N PHE A 150 -1.41 0.89 12.65
CA PHE A 150 -2.32 -0.16 13.11
C PHE A 150 -1.70 -0.93 14.28
N ASP A 151 -0.44 -1.36 14.16
CA ASP A 151 0.26 -2.12 15.20
C ASP A 151 0.47 -1.32 16.49
N GLU A 152 0.76 -0.02 16.38
CA GLU A 152 0.92 0.84 17.58
C GLU A 152 -0.36 0.95 18.40
N ALA A 153 -1.53 0.89 17.76
CA ALA A 153 -2.82 1.03 18.44
C ALA A 153 -3.07 -0.09 19.46
N ASP A 154 -2.60 -1.31 19.20
CA ASP A 154 -2.77 -2.44 20.13
C ASP A 154 -2.17 -2.17 21.51
N SER A 155 -1.05 -1.43 21.57
CA SER A 155 -0.39 -1.06 22.83
C SER A 155 -1.25 -0.17 23.74
N ARG A 156 -2.36 0.40 23.25
CA ARG A 156 -3.25 1.32 23.96
C ARG A 156 -4.51 0.65 24.52
N LEU A 157 -4.71 -0.64 24.30
CA LEU A 157 -5.95 -1.36 24.62
C LEU A 157 -5.98 -1.86 26.06
N ARG A 158 -6.30 -0.97 27.02
CA ARG A 158 -6.36 -1.32 28.45
C ARG A 158 -7.39 -0.51 29.27
N TYR A 159 -8.30 0.20 28.64
CA TYR A 159 -9.35 0.94 29.33
C TYR A 159 -10.65 0.10 29.43
N PRO A 160 -11.40 0.13 30.54
CA PRO A 160 -11.17 0.92 31.76
C PRO A 160 -10.06 0.35 32.64
N PRO A 161 -9.49 1.17 33.56
CA PRO A 161 -8.46 0.68 34.49
C PRO A 161 -9.00 -0.38 35.44
N GLN A 162 -8.11 -1.17 36.04
CA GLN A 162 -8.45 -2.32 36.90
C GLN A 162 -9.34 -1.94 38.10
N GLU A 163 -9.22 -0.75 38.62
CA GLU A 163 -10.09 -0.24 39.70
C GLU A 163 -11.58 -0.15 39.32
N HIS A 164 -11.89 -0.06 38.01
CA HIS A 164 -13.21 -0.17 37.45
C HIS A 164 -13.52 -1.55 36.85
N GLY A 165 -12.73 -2.56 37.20
CA GLY A 165 -12.91 -3.95 36.77
C GLY A 165 -12.22 -4.35 35.47
N GLY A 166 -11.47 -3.44 34.84
CA GLY A 166 -10.78 -3.68 33.57
C GLY A 166 -11.72 -3.86 32.37
N PRO A 167 -11.21 -3.97 31.16
CA PRO A 167 -12.02 -4.21 29.94
C PRO A 167 -12.59 -5.64 29.93
N THR A 168 -13.88 -5.76 29.59
CA THR A 168 -14.53 -7.05 29.31
C THR A 168 -14.10 -7.60 27.96
N TRP A 169 -14.04 -6.72 26.97
CA TRP A 169 -13.45 -6.91 25.67
C TRP A 169 -12.48 -5.77 25.37
N ARG A 170 -11.44 -6.07 24.64
CA ARG A 170 -10.52 -5.07 24.08
C ARG A 170 -10.07 -5.49 22.70
N GLY A 171 -9.92 -4.56 21.76
CA GLY A 171 -9.49 -4.94 20.41
C GLY A 171 -9.51 -3.82 19.40
N MET A 172 -9.22 -4.18 18.17
CA MET A 172 -9.19 -3.30 17.01
C MET A 172 -10.23 -3.73 15.99
N LEU A 173 -10.94 -2.75 15.44
CA LEU A 173 -11.93 -2.95 14.41
C LEU A 173 -11.50 -2.20 13.15
N GLY A 174 -11.62 -2.82 11.99
CA GLY A 174 -11.34 -2.18 10.72
C GLY A 174 -12.49 -2.34 9.74
N ASP A 175 -12.76 -1.31 8.94
CA ASP A 175 -13.62 -1.43 7.77
C ASP A 175 -12.90 -0.89 6.52
N GLY A 176 -13.36 -1.27 5.34
CA GLY A 176 -12.85 -0.68 4.11
C GLY A 176 -13.33 -1.37 2.84
N ASN A 177 -13.04 -0.73 1.70
CA ASN A 177 -13.11 -1.38 0.40
C ASN A 177 -11.84 -2.21 0.18
N ALA A 178 -11.77 -2.97 -0.91
CA ALA A 178 -10.55 -3.68 -1.23
C ALA A 178 -9.35 -2.72 -1.35
N PRO A 179 -8.22 -3.07 -0.75
CA PRO A 179 -7.01 -2.24 -0.75
C PRO A 179 -6.34 -2.22 -2.13
N ASP A 180 -5.35 -1.37 -2.28
CA ASP A 180 -4.41 -1.45 -3.39
C ASP A 180 -3.45 -2.62 -3.21
N GLU A 181 -2.87 -3.10 -4.30
CA GLU A 181 -2.02 -4.30 -4.34
C GLU A 181 -0.78 -4.23 -3.45
N ASP A 182 -0.27 -3.04 -3.16
CA ASP A 182 0.92 -2.82 -2.34
C ASP A 182 0.60 -2.58 -0.86
N HIS A 183 -0.67 -2.50 -0.50
CA HIS A 183 -1.09 -2.33 0.87
C HIS A 183 -0.97 -3.65 1.64
N TRP A 184 -0.54 -3.61 2.90
CA TRP A 184 -0.36 -4.79 3.74
C TRP A 184 -1.63 -5.67 3.86
N LEU A 185 -2.81 -5.07 3.86
CA LEU A 185 -4.09 -5.79 3.85
C LEU A 185 -4.29 -6.64 2.59
N ALA A 186 -3.73 -6.25 1.44
CA ALA A 186 -3.86 -7.02 0.20
C ALA A 186 -3.25 -8.43 0.37
N THR A 187 -2.15 -8.52 1.08
CA THR A 187 -1.53 -9.81 1.41
C THR A 187 -2.26 -10.48 2.56
N MET A 188 -2.43 -9.81 3.71
CA MET A 188 -2.97 -10.44 4.91
C MET A 188 -4.44 -10.83 4.80
N ALA A 189 -5.29 -9.97 4.22
CA ALA A 189 -6.74 -10.16 4.22
C ALA A 189 -7.31 -10.62 2.87
N TYR A 190 -6.62 -10.34 1.76
CA TYR A 190 -7.08 -10.67 0.42
C TYR A 190 -6.25 -11.75 -0.28
N GLY A 191 -5.26 -12.32 0.41
CA GLY A 191 -4.52 -13.50 -0.04
C GLY A 191 -3.57 -13.25 -1.22
N LEU A 192 -3.10 -12.00 -1.43
CA LEU A 192 -2.00 -11.77 -2.36
C LEU A 192 -0.71 -12.35 -1.77
N ASP A 193 0.14 -12.88 -2.65
CA ASP A 193 1.44 -13.36 -2.21
C ASP A 193 2.25 -12.26 -1.50
N PRO A 194 2.98 -12.56 -0.44
CA PRO A 194 3.87 -11.60 0.21
C PRO A 194 5.00 -11.16 -0.73
N PRO A 195 5.68 -10.03 -0.45
CA PRO A 195 6.82 -9.58 -1.24
C PRO A 195 7.86 -10.68 -1.43
N LEU A 196 8.44 -10.79 -2.64
CA LEU A 196 9.47 -11.78 -2.94
C LEU A 196 10.77 -11.48 -2.17
N GLY A 197 11.47 -12.53 -1.75
CA GLY A 197 12.76 -12.40 -1.07
C GLY A 197 12.67 -12.18 0.44
N LEU A 198 11.49 -12.29 1.04
CA LEU A 198 11.34 -12.30 2.50
C LEU A 198 11.95 -13.57 3.11
N ALA A 199 12.61 -13.43 4.26
CA ALA A 199 12.99 -14.56 5.07
C ALA A 199 11.72 -15.31 5.56
N GLU A 200 11.86 -16.63 5.81
CA GLU A 200 10.74 -17.46 6.28
C GLU A 200 10.08 -16.89 7.54
N ALA A 201 10.89 -16.40 8.49
CA ALA A 201 10.40 -15.77 9.71
C ALA A 201 9.56 -14.50 9.44
N ASP A 202 9.86 -13.76 8.38
CA ASP A 202 9.14 -12.53 8.03
C ASP A 202 7.84 -12.82 7.28
N ARG A 203 7.68 -13.98 6.67
CA ARG A 203 6.44 -14.38 5.97
C ARG A 203 5.26 -14.47 6.92
N ALA A 204 5.47 -14.99 8.14
CA ALA A 204 4.43 -15.05 9.15
C ALA A 204 3.82 -13.69 9.51
N LEU A 205 4.55 -12.59 9.30
CA LEU A 205 4.05 -11.22 9.50
C LEU A 205 3.01 -10.79 8.47
N TYR A 206 2.88 -11.55 7.36
CA TYR A 206 1.93 -11.29 6.28
C TYR A 206 0.74 -12.26 6.28
N GLU A 207 0.65 -13.15 7.26
CA GLU A 207 -0.48 -14.06 7.43
C GLU A 207 -1.55 -13.41 8.31
N TRP A 208 -2.83 -13.66 7.99
CA TRP A 208 -3.94 -13.27 8.86
C TRP A 208 -4.00 -14.24 10.04
N PRO A 209 -3.84 -13.78 11.28
CA PRO A 209 -3.84 -14.69 12.43
C PRO A 209 -5.20 -15.38 12.62
N ASP A 210 -5.21 -16.66 12.97
CA ASP A 210 -6.43 -17.44 13.21
C ASP A 210 -7.33 -16.83 14.31
N SER A 211 -6.72 -16.08 15.23
CA SER A 211 -7.44 -15.41 16.32
C SER A 211 -8.14 -14.11 15.86
N TRP A 212 -7.94 -13.67 14.61
CA TRP A 212 -8.53 -12.46 14.05
C TRP A 212 -9.74 -12.80 13.17
N GLY A 213 -10.80 -11.99 13.25
CA GLY A 213 -11.99 -12.15 12.42
C GLY A 213 -11.86 -11.43 11.07
N LEU A 214 -12.26 -12.11 10.01
CA LEU A 214 -12.27 -11.58 8.64
C LEU A 214 -13.67 -11.74 8.03
N TYR A 215 -14.31 -10.61 7.68
CA TYR A 215 -15.69 -10.55 7.19
C TYR A 215 -15.71 -9.94 5.79
N MET A 216 -15.66 -10.78 4.77
CA MET A 216 -15.70 -10.32 3.37
C MET A 216 -17.14 -10.34 2.87
N GLN A 217 -17.70 -9.14 2.63
CA GLN A 217 -19.03 -8.99 2.06
C GLN A 217 -19.04 -9.39 0.58
N PRO A 218 -20.15 -9.92 0.06
CA PRO A 218 -20.32 -10.17 -1.36
C PRO A 218 -20.09 -8.92 -2.21
N ALA A 219 -19.61 -9.13 -3.44
CA ALA A 219 -19.50 -8.07 -4.43
C ALA A 219 -20.88 -7.41 -4.67
N ALA A 220 -20.89 -6.11 -4.97
CA ALA A 220 -22.11 -5.40 -5.32
C ALA A 220 -22.66 -5.80 -6.68
N LEU A 221 -21.80 -6.31 -7.56
CA LEU A 221 -22.09 -6.61 -8.95
C LEU A 221 -21.64 -8.02 -9.32
N ILE A 222 -22.26 -8.56 -10.38
CA ILE A 222 -21.85 -9.78 -11.09
C ILE A 222 -21.42 -9.38 -12.50
N GLU A 223 -20.30 -9.92 -12.98
CA GLU A 223 -19.77 -9.71 -14.33
C GLU A 223 -20.51 -10.56 -15.36
N GLU A 224 -20.80 -9.98 -16.51
CA GLU A 224 -21.32 -10.69 -17.68
C GLU A 224 -20.19 -10.89 -18.68
N PHE A 225 -20.12 -12.09 -19.28
CA PHE A 225 -19.04 -12.45 -20.19
C PHE A 225 -19.58 -12.86 -21.56
N ASP A 226 -18.85 -12.54 -22.63
CA ASP A 226 -19.07 -13.07 -23.96
C ASP A 226 -18.50 -14.50 -24.10
N ALA A 227 -18.69 -15.10 -25.27
CA ALA A 227 -18.18 -16.43 -25.61
C ALA A 227 -16.62 -16.53 -25.60
N ARG A 228 -15.93 -15.39 -25.56
CA ARG A 228 -14.46 -15.30 -25.51
C ARG A 228 -13.94 -15.02 -24.11
N GLY A 229 -14.86 -14.95 -23.10
CA GLY A 229 -14.52 -14.64 -21.72
C GLY A 229 -14.20 -13.17 -21.46
N GLN A 230 -14.62 -12.25 -22.36
CA GLN A 230 -14.48 -10.81 -22.15
C GLN A 230 -15.70 -10.26 -21.43
N ILE A 231 -15.49 -9.34 -20.49
CA ILE A 231 -16.57 -8.69 -19.75
C ILE A 231 -17.34 -7.79 -20.72
N THR A 232 -18.64 -8.05 -20.85
CA THR A 232 -19.59 -7.29 -21.69
C THR A 232 -20.48 -6.37 -20.89
N GLY A 233 -20.64 -6.63 -19.59
CA GLY A 233 -21.51 -5.85 -18.73
C GLY A 233 -21.41 -6.25 -17.25
N TYR A 234 -22.27 -5.61 -16.47
CA TYR A 234 -22.42 -5.87 -15.04
C TYR A 234 -23.91 -5.77 -14.68
N HIS A 235 -24.37 -6.62 -13.77
CA HIS A 235 -25.67 -6.48 -13.15
C HIS A 235 -25.55 -6.53 -11.62
N ILE A 236 -26.57 -6.02 -10.92
CA ILE A 236 -26.60 -5.96 -9.46
C ILE A 236 -26.60 -7.39 -8.89
N ASN A 237 -25.69 -7.66 -7.95
CA ASN A 237 -25.66 -8.91 -7.22
C ASN A 237 -26.82 -8.94 -6.20
N PRO A 238 -27.79 -9.88 -6.32
CA PRO A 238 -28.90 -9.98 -5.37
C PRO A 238 -28.45 -10.32 -3.94
N GLU A 239 -27.26 -10.91 -3.78
CA GLU A 239 -26.65 -11.21 -2.47
C GLU A 239 -25.91 -10.03 -1.86
N ALA A 240 -25.77 -8.91 -2.57
CA ALA A 240 -25.12 -7.73 -2.05
C ALA A 240 -25.86 -7.21 -0.79
N GLU A 241 -25.07 -6.92 0.23
CA GLU A 241 -25.65 -6.46 1.50
C GLU A 241 -26.13 -5.01 1.42
N ASN A 242 -27.10 -4.67 2.24
CA ASN A 242 -27.65 -3.31 2.39
C ASN A 242 -28.47 -2.76 1.19
N LEU A 243 -28.78 -3.55 0.18
CA LEU A 243 -29.53 -3.10 -1.01
C LEU A 243 -30.84 -2.36 -0.67
N LYS A 244 -31.54 -2.81 0.35
CA LYS A 244 -32.84 -2.22 0.79
C LYS A 244 -32.73 -0.77 1.24
N ASN A 245 -31.53 -0.32 1.65
CA ASN A 245 -31.28 1.03 2.14
C ASN A 245 -30.63 1.93 1.08
N LEU A 246 -30.44 1.42 -0.14
CA LEU A 246 -29.84 2.17 -1.25
C LEU A 246 -30.94 2.53 -2.28
N PRO A 247 -30.81 3.68 -2.98
CA PRO A 247 -31.63 3.96 -4.16
C PRO A 247 -31.51 2.82 -5.19
N ALA A 248 -32.59 2.50 -5.88
CA ALA A 248 -32.63 1.37 -6.83
C ALA A 248 -31.58 1.49 -7.95
N ASP A 249 -31.23 2.71 -8.36
CA ASP A 249 -30.26 3.02 -9.40
C ASP A 249 -28.83 3.28 -8.86
N TYR A 250 -28.58 3.02 -7.57
CA TYR A 250 -27.32 3.40 -6.90
C TYR A 250 -26.11 2.82 -7.60
N TYR A 251 -26.07 1.52 -7.83
CA TYR A 251 -24.90 0.87 -8.45
C TYR A 251 -24.79 1.15 -9.95
N ASP A 252 -25.90 1.30 -10.66
CA ASP A 252 -25.90 1.70 -12.09
C ASP A 252 -25.25 3.07 -12.29
N ARG A 253 -25.51 4.00 -11.36
CA ARG A 253 -24.87 5.33 -11.38
C ARG A 253 -23.38 5.25 -11.06
N GLN A 254 -22.98 4.34 -10.16
CA GLN A 254 -21.57 4.16 -9.81
C GLN A 254 -20.74 3.53 -10.94
N LEU A 255 -21.33 2.76 -11.84
CA LEU A 255 -20.65 2.14 -12.97
C LEU A 255 -20.27 3.15 -14.07
N ARG A 256 -21.07 4.18 -14.26
CA ARG A 256 -20.93 5.11 -15.42
C ARG A 256 -19.61 5.87 -15.39
N GLY A 257 -18.80 5.67 -16.45
CA GLY A 257 -17.53 6.38 -16.64
C GLY A 257 -16.40 5.96 -15.68
N LYS A 258 -16.52 4.81 -15.00
CA LYS A 258 -15.49 4.30 -14.10
C LYS A 258 -14.56 3.33 -14.82
N THR A 259 -13.29 3.33 -14.39
CA THR A 259 -12.30 2.35 -14.86
C THR A 259 -12.57 0.98 -14.26
N LYS A 260 -12.11 -0.09 -14.94
CA LYS A 260 -12.20 -1.45 -14.39
C LYS A 260 -11.56 -1.56 -13.00
N ALA A 261 -10.37 -0.99 -12.80
CA ALA A 261 -9.70 -1.00 -11.50
C ALA A 261 -10.54 -0.35 -10.39
N TRP A 262 -11.23 0.76 -10.70
CA TRP A 262 -12.15 1.39 -9.74
C TRP A 262 -13.34 0.49 -9.42
N ILE A 263 -13.94 -0.15 -10.44
CA ILE A 263 -15.05 -1.10 -10.30
C ILE A 263 -14.59 -2.29 -9.44
N ASP A 264 -13.45 -2.87 -9.77
CA ASP A 264 -12.88 -4.01 -9.03
C ASP A 264 -12.69 -3.69 -7.56
N SER A 265 -12.05 -2.56 -7.23
CA SER A 265 -11.80 -2.17 -5.85
C SER A 265 -13.07 -1.75 -5.10
N ARG A 266 -13.92 -0.93 -5.71
CA ARG A 266 -15.02 -0.27 -5.00
C ARG A 266 -16.36 -1.01 -5.06
N LEU A 267 -16.59 -1.84 -6.10
CA LEU A 267 -17.85 -2.55 -6.30
C LEU A 267 -17.70 -4.08 -6.23
N MET A 268 -16.56 -4.61 -6.70
CA MET A 268 -16.33 -6.06 -6.75
C MET A 268 -15.59 -6.60 -5.52
N ASN A 269 -15.18 -5.73 -4.59
CA ASN A 269 -14.37 -6.09 -3.42
C ASN A 269 -13.11 -6.89 -3.78
N ARG A 270 -12.45 -6.52 -4.89
CA ARG A 270 -11.23 -7.14 -5.39
C ARG A 270 -10.07 -6.18 -5.29
N VAL A 271 -8.90 -6.71 -4.93
CA VAL A 271 -7.66 -5.92 -4.93
C VAL A 271 -7.39 -5.42 -6.35
N ALA A 272 -7.18 -4.12 -6.48
CA ALA A 272 -6.89 -3.48 -7.76
C ALA A 272 -6.16 -2.15 -7.53
N LEU A 273 -5.27 -1.79 -8.44
CA LEU A 273 -4.59 -0.50 -8.40
C LEU A 273 -5.52 0.59 -8.94
N VAL A 274 -5.97 1.48 -8.08
CA VAL A 274 -6.74 2.66 -8.45
C VAL A 274 -5.80 3.86 -8.53
N ALA A 275 -5.61 4.41 -9.74
CA ALA A 275 -4.79 5.61 -9.94
C ALA A 275 -5.39 6.83 -9.20
N GLU A 276 -4.56 7.53 -8.43
CA GLU A 276 -4.98 8.71 -7.65
C GLU A 276 -4.90 10.03 -8.42
N GLY A 277 -4.35 10.01 -9.64
CA GLY A 277 -4.13 11.18 -10.47
C GLY A 277 -3.79 10.81 -11.91
N GLN A 278 -3.24 11.76 -12.68
CA GLN A 278 -2.75 11.48 -14.02
C GLN A 278 -1.40 10.73 -13.92
N PRO A 279 -1.31 9.47 -14.36
CA PRO A 279 -0.05 8.73 -14.35
C PRO A 279 1.05 9.47 -15.11
N VAL A 280 2.28 9.45 -14.61
CA VAL A 280 3.44 10.04 -15.35
C VAL A 280 3.67 9.27 -16.64
N TRP A 281 3.44 7.95 -16.63
CA TRP A 281 3.60 7.09 -17.81
C TRP A 281 2.27 6.41 -18.19
N PRO A 282 1.32 7.10 -18.83
CA PRO A 282 0.01 6.55 -19.21
C PRO A 282 0.10 5.43 -20.25
N MET A 283 1.25 5.28 -20.93
CA MET A 283 1.53 4.21 -21.88
C MET A 283 1.95 2.88 -21.21
N PHE A 284 2.25 2.88 -19.91
CA PHE A 284 2.60 1.64 -19.19
C PHE A 284 1.41 0.68 -19.17
N ARG A 285 1.66 -0.58 -19.53
CA ARG A 285 0.68 -1.67 -19.50
C ARG A 285 1.34 -2.92 -18.94
N ARG A 286 0.77 -3.49 -17.90
CA ARG A 286 1.33 -4.69 -17.24
C ARG A 286 1.52 -5.84 -18.20
N GLU A 287 0.54 -6.10 -19.06
CA GLU A 287 0.53 -7.20 -20.01
C GLU A 287 1.70 -7.15 -21.00
N PHE A 288 2.26 -5.94 -21.24
CA PHE A 288 3.34 -5.71 -22.18
C PHE A 288 4.69 -5.48 -21.49
N HIS A 289 4.71 -4.76 -20.37
CA HIS A 289 5.94 -4.27 -19.76
C HIS A 289 6.37 -5.08 -18.53
N VAL A 290 5.51 -5.97 -18.02
CA VAL A 290 5.87 -6.88 -16.92
C VAL A 290 5.99 -8.30 -17.48
N SER A 291 7.08 -8.99 -17.14
CA SER A 291 7.26 -10.37 -17.58
C SER A 291 6.25 -11.29 -16.87
N ARG A 292 5.85 -12.39 -17.53
CA ARG A 292 4.93 -13.37 -16.94
C ARG A 292 5.54 -14.10 -15.74
N GLU A 293 6.84 -14.32 -15.80
CA GLU A 293 7.60 -14.99 -14.74
C GLU A 293 8.65 -14.05 -14.16
N ALA A 294 9.08 -14.32 -12.92
CA ALA A 294 10.14 -13.57 -12.29
C ALA A 294 11.43 -13.69 -13.09
N LEU A 295 12.00 -12.55 -13.46
CA LEU A 295 13.27 -12.48 -14.19
C LEU A 295 14.41 -12.97 -13.29
N ARG A 296 15.33 -13.71 -13.90
CA ARG A 296 16.57 -14.14 -13.25
C ARG A 296 17.77 -13.50 -13.93
N PRO A 297 18.84 -13.18 -13.18
CA PRO A 297 20.04 -12.62 -13.78
C PRO A 297 20.69 -13.62 -14.75
N ILE A 298 21.14 -13.13 -15.91
CA ILE A 298 21.80 -13.93 -16.94
C ILE A 298 23.30 -13.80 -16.76
N PRO A 299 24.04 -14.93 -16.59
CA PRO A 299 25.48 -14.91 -16.43
C PRO A 299 26.22 -14.28 -17.63
N GLY A 300 27.33 -13.59 -17.33
CA GLY A 300 28.14 -12.93 -18.34
C GLY A 300 27.72 -11.53 -18.72
N TYR A 301 26.61 -11.05 -18.19
CA TYR A 301 26.17 -9.65 -18.30
C TYR A 301 26.38 -8.91 -16.98
N GLU A 302 26.78 -7.65 -17.06
CA GLU A 302 26.93 -6.76 -15.90
C GLU A 302 25.58 -6.46 -15.26
N VAL A 303 25.56 -6.36 -13.93
CA VAL A 303 24.39 -5.88 -13.17
C VAL A 303 24.48 -4.37 -13.03
N LEU A 304 23.43 -3.68 -13.46
CA LEU A 304 23.27 -2.25 -13.28
C LEU A 304 22.46 -2.01 -12.02
N VAL A 305 23.02 -1.25 -11.09
CA VAL A 305 22.34 -0.88 -9.83
C VAL A 305 22.04 0.60 -9.88
N TRP A 306 20.77 0.94 -9.81
CA TRP A 306 20.27 2.32 -9.88
C TRP A 306 19.73 2.75 -8.53
N LEU A 307 20.19 3.91 -8.04
CA LEU A 307 20.04 4.34 -6.65
C LEU A 307 19.35 5.70 -6.55
N ASP A 308 18.41 5.80 -5.64
CA ASP A 308 17.88 7.05 -5.11
C ASP A 308 18.15 7.10 -3.60
N PHE A 309 18.78 8.19 -3.13
CA PHE A 309 19.23 8.35 -1.74
C PHE A 309 18.21 9.09 -0.86
N GLY A 310 16.93 8.95 -1.16
CA GLY A 310 15.86 9.54 -0.35
C GLY A 310 16.01 9.19 1.14
N ARG A 311 15.93 10.17 2.01
CA ARG A 311 16.13 9.96 3.45
C ARG A 311 15.06 9.05 4.05
N VAL A 312 13.81 9.19 3.60
CA VAL A 312 12.68 8.42 4.12
C VAL A 312 12.53 7.08 3.39
N TYR A 313 12.71 7.09 2.08
CA TYR A 313 12.53 5.91 1.23
C TYR A 313 13.73 5.74 0.29
N PRO A 314 14.93 5.37 0.80
CA PRO A 314 16.05 5.05 -0.09
C PRO A 314 15.67 3.86 -0.96
N ALA A 315 16.07 3.89 -2.24
CA ALA A 315 15.65 2.90 -3.21
C ALA A 315 16.82 2.40 -4.06
N ALA A 316 16.73 1.14 -4.47
CA ALA A 316 17.66 0.53 -5.41
C ALA A 316 16.93 -0.39 -6.41
N LEU A 317 17.26 -0.28 -7.70
CA LEU A 317 16.83 -1.20 -8.73
C LEU A 317 18.03 -1.96 -9.28
N PHE A 318 17.83 -3.23 -9.61
CA PHE A 318 18.85 -4.12 -10.18
C PHE A 318 18.40 -4.54 -11.57
N ALA A 319 19.21 -4.23 -12.58
CA ALA A 319 18.86 -4.46 -13.97
C ALA A 319 20.01 -5.02 -14.77
N GLN A 320 19.70 -5.57 -15.94
CA GLN A 320 20.67 -5.95 -16.98
C GLN A 320 20.23 -5.39 -18.31
N VAL A 321 21.19 -5.06 -19.17
CA VAL A 321 20.94 -4.68 -20.57
C VAL A 321 21.46 -5.79 -21.48
N ILE A 322 20.54 -6.43 -22.19
CA ILE A 322 20.83 -7.60 -23.03
C ILE A 322 20.25 -7.35 -24.42
N GLY A 323 21.10 -7.35 -25.44
CA GLY A 323 20.65 -7.11 -26.81
C GLY A 323 19.96 -5.75 -27.02
N GLY A 324 20.32 -4.73 -26.24
CA GLY A 324 19.70 -3.39 -26.28
C GLY A 324 18.39 -3.27 -25.50
N ARG A 325 17.95 -4.35 -24.85
CA ARG A 325 16.76 -4.37 -23.99
C ARG A 325 17.15 -4.26 -22.53
N ILE A 326 16.37 -3.52 -21.76
CA ILE A 326 16.53 -3.32 -20.33
C ILE A 326 15.61 -4.31 -19.60
N TYR A 327 16.19 -5.10 -18.70
CA TYR A 327 15.47 -6.03 -17.83
C TYR A 327 15.67 -5.60 -16.38
N VAL A 328 14.65 -5.07 -15.75
CA VAL A 328 14.64 -4.73 -14.31
C VAL A 328 14.26 -5.99 -13.53
N ILE A 329 15.19 -6.53 -12.75
CA ILE A 329 15.10 -7.87 -12.17
C ILE A 329 14.60 -7.84 -10.74
N TYR A 330 15.16 -6.93 -9.90
CA TYR A 330 14.83 -6.80 -8.50
C TYR A 330 14.74 -5.34 -8.07
N GLU A 331 14.07 -5.10 -6.96
CA GLU A 331 13.99 -3.82 -6.27
C GLU A 331 14.30 -3.97 -4.78
N ILE A 332 14.82 -2.92 -4.16
CA ILE A 332 14.89 -2.73 -2.72
C ILE A 332 14.33 -1.35 -2.42
N LEU A 333 13.39 -1.29 -1.50
CA LEU A 333 12.87 -0.05 -0.92
C LEU A 333 13.18 -0.06 0.58
N GLY A 334 13.87 0.98 1.07
CA GLY A 334 14.10 1.20 2.50
C GLY A 334 13.03 2.09 3.10
N PHE A 335 12.94 2.10 4.43
CA PHE A 335 12.07 3.00 5.17
C PHE A 335 12.83 3.61 6.34
N ASN A 336 12.96 4.95 6.39
CA ASN A 336 13.74 5.69 7.38
C ASN A 336 15.19 5.16 7.57
N GLU A 337 15.77 4.66 6.50
CA GLU A 337 17.12 4.10 6.51
C GLU A 337 18.12 5.13 5.96
N PRO A 338 19.05 5.64 6.76
CA PRO A 338 20.15 6.47 6.24
C PRO A 338 21.08 5.64 5.35
N ALA A 339 21.86 6.30 4.51
CA ALA A 339 22.80 5.63 3.58
C ALA A 339 23.72 4.63 4.29
N SER A 340 24.12 4.88 5.53
CA SER A 340 24.96 4.00 6.35
C SER A 340 24.29 2.65 6.70
N VAL A 341 22.95 2.59 6.70
CA VAL A 341 22.17 1.37 6.92
C VAL A 341 21.80 0.74 5.58
N PHE A 342 21.43 1.57 4.61
CA PHE A 342 20.97 1.11 3.30
C PHE A 342 22.10 0.52 2.44
N ALA A 343 23.31 1.08 2.47
CA ALA A 343 24.45 0.56 1.69
C ALA A 343 24.83 -0.88 2.06
N PRO A 344 24.98 -1.27 3.35
CA PRO A 344 25.20 -2.67 3.72
C PRO A 344 24.07 -3.61 3.26
N LYS A 345 22.81 -3.14 3.26
CA LYS A 345 21.66 -3.90 2.79
C LYS A 345 21.75 -4.19 1.29
N VAL A 346 22.08 -3.17 0.47
CA VAL A 346 22.31 -3.31 -0.97
C VAL A 346 23.49 -4.23 -1.26
N GLN A 347 24.60 -4.08 -0.52
CA GLN A 347 25.78 -4.93 -0.67
C GLN A 347 25.46 -6.41 -0.39
N ARG A 348 24.76 -6.69 0.72
CA ARG A 348 24.32 -8.05 1.07
C ARG A 348 23.42 -8.64 0.00
N PHE A 349 22.49 -7.86 -0.51
CA PHE A 349 21.57 -8.28 -1.56
C PHE A 349 22.32 -8.67 -2.85
N LEU A 350 23.31 -7.86 -3.27
CA LEU A 350 24.17 -8.15 -4.41
C LEU A 350 24.94 -9.46 -4.21
N THR A 351 25.57 -9.64 -3.06
CA THR A 351 26.35 -10.84 -2.76
C THR A 351 25.49 -12.10 -2.81
N THR A 352 24.24 -11.99 -2.32
CA THR A 352 23.30 -13.13 -2.25
C THR A 352 22.69 -13.46 -3.61
N ASN A 353 22.22 -12.46 -4.36
CA ASN A 353 21.43 -12.68 -5.57
C ASN A 353 22.23 -12.61 -6.87
N PHE A 354 23.45 -12.05 -6.81
CA PHE A 354 24.34 -11.88 -7.98
C PHE A 354 25.78 -12.34 -7.70
N PRO A 355 25.98 -13.56 -7.17
CA PRO A 355 27.33 -14.05 -6.88
C PRO A 355 28.16 -14.15 -8.14
N GLY A 356 29.35 -13.51 -8.17
CA GLY A 356 30.25 -13.52 -9.29
C GLY A 356 29.93 -12.60 -10.46
N TYR A 357 28.90 -11.76 -10.35
CA TYR A 357 28.59 -10.73 -11.33
C TYR A 357 29.40 -9.46 -11.06
N THR A 358 29.80 -8.79 -12.15
CA THR A 358 30.25 -7.39 -12.06
C THR A 358 29.05 -6.48 -11.91
N ALA A 359 29.17 -5.42 -11.10
CA ALA A 359 28.11 -4.45 -10.88
C ALA A 359 28.58 -3.02 -11.17
N ARG A 360 27.70 -2.21 -11.74
CA ARG A 360 27.89 -0.78 -11.98
C ARG A 360 26.78 0.01 -11.32
N PHE A 361 27.15 1.06 -10.58
CA PHE A 361 26.24 1.84 -9.77
C PHE A 361 26.02 3.21 -10.40
N THR A 362 24.75 3.59 -10.55
CA THR A 362 24.33 4.92 -11.02
C THR A 362 23.26 5.46 -10.08
N GLY A 363 23.30 6.75 -9.75
CA GLY A 363 22.33 7.30 -8.80
C GLY A 363 22.04 8.78 -9.00
N ASP A 364 21.15 9.30 -8.15
CA ASP A 364 20.81 10.72 -8.09
C ASP A 364 22.08 11.57 -7.93
N PRO A 365 22.34 12.53 -8.82
CA PRO A 365 23.47 13.45 -8.68
C PRO A 365 23.56 14.16 -7.34
N LYS A 366 22.42 14.43 -6.68
CA LYS A 366 22.36 15.00 -5.34
C LYS A 366 22.95 14.12 -4.23
N GLY A 367 23.10 12.82 -4.49
CA GLY A 367 23.77 11.92 -3.55
C GLY A 367 25.23 12.27 -3.26
N ARG A 368 25.83 13.20 -4.02
CA ARG A 368 27.17 13.81 -3.77
C ARG A 368 27.15 14.90 -2.72
N ASP A 369 25.98 15.49 -2.44
CA ASP A 369 25.86 16.57 -1.49
C ASP A 369 26.14 16.05 -0.07
N LYS A 370 26.95 16.78 0.68
CA LYS A 370 27.24 16.44 2.07
C LYS A 370 26.02 16.73 2.93
N GLY A 371 25.70 15.82 3.84
CA GLY A 371 24.64 16.04 4.83
C GLY A 371 24.96 17.19 5.77
N GLN A 372 23.94 17.89 6.27
CA GLN A 372 24.14 18.99 7.23
C GLN A 372 24.78 18.56 8.57
N GLN A 373 24.78 17.27 8.87
CA GLN A 373 25.29 16.69 10.12
C GLN A 373 26.45 15.68 9.92
N THR A 374 26.79 15.34 8.67
CA THR A 374 27.84 14.38 8.35
C THR A 374 28.75 14.94 7.27
N GLU A 375 30.06 14.81 7.45
CA GLU A 375 31.07 15.21 6.43
C GLU A 375 31.04 14.28 5.20
N GLN A 376 30.35 13.14 5.28
CA GLN A 376 30.28 12.12 4.22
C GLN A 376 28.99 12.27 3.42
N SER A 377 29.12 12.20 2.10
CA SER A 377 27.98 12.09 1.17
C SER A 377 27.48 10.63 1.10
N SER A 378 26.28 10.43 0.56
CA SER A 378 25.79 9.07 0.28
C SER A 378 26.73 8.31 -0.65
N TYR A 379 27.35 9.00 -1.60
CA TYR A 379 28.34 8.40 -2.52
C TYR A 379 29.58 7.90 -1.80
N ASP A 380 30.10 8.67 -0.82
CA ASP A 380 31.26 8.26 -0.03
C ASP A 380 30.97 7.01 0.79
N ILE A 381 29.75 6.93 1.36
CA ILE A 381 29.30 5.76 2.13
C ILE A 381 29.20 4.53 1.23
N PHE A 382 28.58 4.64 0.07
CA PHE A 382 28.50 3.52 -0.88
C PHE A 382 29.88 3.11 -1.39
N ALA A 383 30.76 4.06 -1.69
CA ALA A 383 32.12 3.76 -2.12
C ALA A 383 32.92 3.01 -1.04
N ALA A 384 32.76 3.36 0.24
CA ALA A 384 33.37 2.65 1.36
C ALA A 384 32.92 1.18 1.47
N HIS A 385 31.74 0.85 0.94
CA HIS A 385 31.23 -0.52 0.82
C HIS A 385 31.58 -1.20 -0.51
N GLY A 386 32.54 -0.64 -1.29
CA GLY A 386 32.94 -1.21 -2.59
C GLY A 386 31.95 -0.95 -3.72
N MET A 387 31.04 0.00 -3.57
CA MET A 387 29.99 0.35 -4.51
C MET A 387 30.15 1.80 -5.00
N PRO A 388 31.16 2.13 -5.84
CA PRO A 388 31.37 3.49 -6.32
C PRO A 388 30.23 3.92 -7.25
N VAL A 389 29.49 4.96 -6.87
CA VAL A 389 28.33 5.45 -7.62
C VAL A 389 28.74 6.50 -8.64
N ILE A 390 28.27 6.32 -9.87
CA ILE A 390 28.40 7.30 -10.96
C ILE A 390 27.11 8.13 -11.01
N PRO A 391 27.21 9.48 -11.02
CA PRO A 391 26.01 10.30 -11.12
C PRO A 391 25.29 10.10 -12.46
N CYS A 392 23.98 10.13 -12.43
CA CYS A 392 23.18 10.17 -13.64
C CYS A 392 23.62 11.37 -14.52
N PRO A 393 23.83 11.17 -15.84
CA PRO A 393 24.45 12.18 -16.71
C PRO A 393 23.52 13.34 -17.14
N VAL A 394 22.36 13.51 -16.51
CA VAL A 394 21.40 14.56 -16.86
C VAL A 394 21.81 15.89 -16.27
N LYS A 395 21.86 16.91 -17.12
CA LYS A 395 22.14 18.29 -16.69
C LYS A 395 21.06 18.79 -15.72
N MET A 396 21.48 19.44 -14.63
CA MET A 396 20.60 20.02 -13.61
C MET A 396 19.56 19.05 -13.01
N ASN A 397 19.78 17.75 -13.16
CA ASN A 397 18.86 16.70 -12.71
C ASN A 397 17.43 16.86 -13.28
N ASP A 398 17.32 17.33 -14.55
CA ASP A 398 16.07 17.65 -15.19
C ASP A 398 15.10 16.47 -15.24
N ILE A 399 13.92 16.64 -14.60
CA ILE A 399 12.93 15.60 -14.42
C ILE A 399 12.18 15.29 -15.73
N GLU A 400 11.97 16.29 -16.59
CA GLU A 400 11.28 16.11 -17.87
C GLU A 400 12.08 15.19 -18.77
N THR A 401 13.39 15.49 -18.95
CA THR A 401 14.29 14.63 -19.74
C THR A 401 14.33 13.19 -19.20
N ARG A 402 14.33 13.03 -17.87
CA ARG A 402 14.38 11.71 -17.24
C ARG A 402 13.09 10.92 -17.41
N THR A 403 11.93 11.57 -17.25
CA THR A 403 10.63 10.92 -17.44
C THR A 403 10.36 10.59 -18.90
N GLU A 404 10.78 11.45 -19.84
CA GLU A 404 10.69 11.18 -21.28
C GLU A 404 11.53 9.99 -21.72
N ALA A 405 12.73 9.81 -21.16
CA ALA A 405 13.55 8.65 -21.46
C ALA A 405 12.86 7.32 -21.12
N VAL A 406 12.17 7.27 -19.98
CA VAL A 406 11.38 6.09 -19.58
C VAL A 406 10.14 5.95 -20.47
N ALA A 407 9.44 7.06 -20.78
CA ALA A 407 8.31 7.06 -21.69
C ALA A 407 8.68 6.53 -23.07
N PHE A 408 9.83 6.94 -23.60
CA PHE A 408 10.38 6.41 -24.85
C PHE A 408 10.63 4.90 -24.76
N ALA A 409 11.26 4.42 -23.67
CA ALA A 409 11.55 3.00 -23.48
C ALA A 409 10.29 2.14 -23.36
N PHE A 410 9.18 2.67 -22.83
CA PHE A 410 7.88 2.02 -22.81
C PHE A 410 7.17 2.03 -24.17
N ASN A 411 7.32 3.12 -24.95
CA ASN A 411 6.67 3.25 -26.25
C ASN A 411 7.44 2.58 -27.40
N ASP A 412 8.76 2.44 -27.25
CA ASP A 412 9.61 1.90 -28.28
C ASP A 412 9.46 0.37 -28.36
N ASN A 413 8.66 -0.04 -29.32
CA ASN A 413 8.32 -1.44 -29.56
C ASN A 413 8.60 -1.84 -31.03
N PRO A 414 9.86 -1.78 -31.47
CA PRO A 414 10.21 -2.22 -32.81
C PRO A 414 9.93 -3.72 -32.96
N ALA A 415 9.15 -4.07 -33.94
CA ALA A 415 8.77 -5.46 -34.25
C ALA A 415 8.06 -6.22 -33.10
N GLY A 416 7.29 -5.52 -32.24
CA GLY A 416 6.55 -6.15 -31.15
C GLY A 416 7.43 -6.53 -29.93
N ILE A 417 8.64 -5.99 -29.83
CA ILE A 417 9.60 -6.31 -28.76
C ILE A 417 9.74 -5.12 -27.82
N ASN A 418 9.32 -5.24 -26.57
CA ASN A 418 9.47 -4.19 -25.56
C ASN A 418 10.94 -3.97 -25.23
N ARG A 419 11.37 -2.71 -25.19
CA ARG A 419 12.74 -2.35 -24.77
C ARG A 419 12.94 -2.34 -23.28
N LEU A 420 11.91 -2.09 -22.51
CA LEU A 420 11.94 -2.10 -21.04
C LEU A 420 10.96 -3.17 -20.54
N VAL A 421 11.49 -4.13 -19.83
CA VAL A 421 10.74 -5.23 -19.21
C VAL A 421 11.04 -5.26 -17.72
N ILE A 422 10.00 -5.27 -16.91
CA ILE A 422 10.09 -5.28 -15.45
C ILE A 422 9.68 -6.67 -14.93
N SER A 423 10.46 -7.20 -14.00
CA SER A 423 10.11 -8.44 -13.30
C SER A 423 8.86 -8.23 -12.42
N PRO A 424 7.94 -9.21 -12.33
CA PRO A 424 6.87 -9.16 -11.35
C PRO A 424 7.37 -9.15 -9.90
N ALA A 425 8.65 -9.46 -9.67
CA ALA A 425 9.33 -9.28 -8.39
C ALA A 425 9.47 -7.82 -7.95
N CYS A 426 9.46 -6.88 -8.91
CA CYS A 426 9.53 -5.43 -8.66
C CYS A 426 8.12 -4.86 -8.45
N ARG A 427 7.43 -5.29 -7.41
CA ARG A 427 6.00 -4.95 -7.17
C ARG A 427 5.79 -3.46 -7.01
N SER A 428 6.59 -2.81 -6.16
CA SER A 428 6.41 -1.38 -5.86
C SER A 428 6.72 -0.52 -7.08
N LEU A 429 7.72 -0.90 -7.89
CA LEU A 429 8.00 -0.23 -9.16
C LEU A 429 6.85 -0.41 -10.15
N VAL A 430 6.31 -1.63 -10.28
CA VAL A 430 5.17 -1.92 -11.17
C VAL A 430 3.95 -1.09 -10.76
N VAL A 431 3.65 -1.01 -9.47
CA VAL A 431 2.58 -0.18 -8.91
C VAL A 431 2.82 1.31 -9.18
N GLY A 432 4.06 1.77 -8.99
CA GLY A 432 4.47 3.14 -9.35
C GLY A 432 4.19 3.45 -10.80
N CYS A 433 4.72 2.63 -11.73
CA CYS A 433 4.55 2.81 -13.17
C CYS A 433 3.09 2.72 -13.62
N ALA A 434 2.28 1.88 -12.97
CA ALA A 434 0.88 1.67 -13.32
C ALA A 434 -0.06 2.80 -12.88
N GLY A 435 0.41 3.78 -12.07
CA GLY A 435 -0.39 4.97 -11.75
C GLY A 435 -0.19 5.61 -10.38
N ARG A 436 0.55 4.98 -9.45
CA ARG A 436 0.88 5.64 -8.17
C ARG A 436 1.89 6.77 -8.34
N TYR A 437 2.82 6.64 -9.27
CA TYR A 437 3.67 7.74 -9.70
C TYR A 437 2.87 8.63 -10.66
N CYS A 438 2.18 9.62 -10.09
CA CYS A 438 1.24 10.48 -10.80
C CYS A 438 1.62 11.96 -10.69
N LEU A 439 1.09 12.76 -11.63
CA LEU A 439 1.23 14.20 -11.64
C LEU A 439 0.23 14.81 -10.66
N VAL A 440 0.72 15.69 -9.80
CA VAL A 440 -0.10 16.50 -8.89
C VAL A 440 0.12 17.98 -9.19
N ARG A 441 -0.92 18.78 -8.98
CA ARG A 441 -0.84 20.23 -9.19
C ARG A 441 -0.33 20.87 -7.91
N GLU A 442 0.82 21.54 -8.01
CA GLU A 442 1.33 22.38 -6.92
C GLU A 442 0.50 23.66 -6.74
N GLU A 443 0.70 24.37 -5.62
CA GLU A 443 0.05 25.67 -5.37
C GLU A 443 0.34 26.71 -6.49
N THR A 444 1.47 26.60 -7.14
CA THR A 444 1.86 27.40 -8.31
C THR A 444 1.09 27.08 -9.59
N GLY A 445 0.24 26.04 -9.57
CA GLY A 445 -0.50 25.55 -10.73
C GLY A 445 0.29 24.61 -11.65
N VAL A 446 1.60 24.42 -11.43
CA VAL A 446 2.46 23.53 -12.20
C VAL A 446 2.19 22.07 -11.83
N LEU A 447 2.11 21.21 -12.85
CA LEU A 447 2.02 19.76 -12.64
C LEU A 447 3.42 19.18 -12.41
N LYS A 448 3.61 18.48 -11.29
CA LYS A 448 4.85 17.77 -11.00
C LYS A 448 4.55 16.35 -10.47
N PRO A 449 5.49 15.41 -10.66
CA PRO A 449 5.35 14.10 -10.07
C PRO A 449 5.26 14.16 -8.54
N LYS A 450 4.27 13.49 -7.98
CA LYS A 450 4.08 13.33 -6.53
C LYS A 450 5.32 12.67 -5.92
N LYS A 451 5.78 13.18 -4.78
CA LYS A 451 6.89 12.60 -4.03
C LYS A 451 6.36 11.75 -2.88
N ASP A 452 6.57 10.44 -3.00
CA ASP A 452 6.16 9.43 -2.01
C ASP A 452 7.05 8.18 -2.13
N LYS A 453 6.69 7.07 -1.47
CA LYS A 453 7.48 5.83 -1.50
C LYS A 453 7.68 5.25 -2.91
N TRP A 454 6.71 5.41 -3.82
CA TRP A 454 6.83 4.91 -5.19
C TRP A 454 7.70 5.80 -6.08
N SER A 455 7.73 7.10 -5.79
CA SER A 455 8.52 8.05 -6.59
C SER A 455 10.01 7.72 -6.59
N ASN A 456 10.56 7.23 -5.49
CA ASN A 456 11.99 6.96 -5.38
C ASN A 456 12.41 5.77 -6.26
N LEU A 457 11.61 4.70 -6.35
CA LEU A 457 11.85 3.60 -7.30
C LEU A 457 11.69 4.06 -8.76
N CYS A 458 10.68 4.89 -9.03
CA CYS A 458 10.50 5.49 -10.35
C CYS A 458 11.65 6.45 -10.71
N ASP A 459 12.20 7.18 -9.75
CA ASP A 459 13.39 8.01 -9.94
C ASP A 459 14.63 7.12 -10.22
N CYS A 460 14.81 5.99 -9.50
CA CYS A 460 15.84 5.00 -9.82
C CYS A 460 15.71 4.51 -11.28
N LEU A 461 14.51 4.18 -11.73
CA LEU A 461 14.25 3.76 -13.10
C LEU A 461 14.67 4.84 -14.10
N GLN A 462 14.33 6.10 -13.83
CA GLN A 462 14.71 7.23 -14.69
C GLN A 462 16.23 7.40 -14.76
N TYR A 463 16.94 7.37 -13.61
CA TYR A 463 18.39 7.46 -13.57
C TYR A 463 19.05 6.32 -14.37
N GLY A 464 18.48 5.14 -14.25
CA GLY A 464 18.99 3.94 -14.93
C GLY A 464 18.75 3.98 -16.43
N VAL A 465 17.53 4.19 -16.87
CA VAL A 465 17.17 4.19 -18.29
C VAL A 465 17.97 5.25 -19.07
N ILE A 466 18.08 6.47 -18.53
CA ILE A 466 18.84 7.54 -19.19
C ILE A 466 20.35 7.32 -19.17
N SER A 467 20.84 6.52 -18.21
CA SER A 467 22.28 6.22 -18.09
C SER A 467 22.75 5.10 -19.01
N CYS A 468 21.86 4.39 -19.67
CA CYS A 468 22.19 3.28 -20.54
C CYS A 468 21.44 3.33 -21.88
N GLY A 469 21.97 2.59 -22.86
CA GLY A 469 21.35 2.39 -24.16
C GLY A 469 20.95 3.68 -24.89
N ASP A 470 19.70 3.72 -25.35
CA ASP A 470 19.15 4.84 -26.12
C ASP A 470 18.87 6.08 -25.25
N GLY A 471 18.69 5.92 -23.95
CA GLY A 471 18.58 7.05 -23.03
C GLY A 471 19.79 7.98 -23.11
N ARG A 472 20.98 7.42 -23.22
CA ARG A 472 22.21 8.23 -23.45
C ARG A 472 22.20 8.95 -24.80
N ARG A 473 21.69 8.32 -25.85
CA ARG A 473 21.58 8.95 -27.18
C ARG A 473 20.62 10.14 -27.16
N MET A 474 19.52 10.06 -26.43
CA MET A 474 18.56 11.17 -26.31
C MET A 474 19.21 12.44 -25.74
N ILE A 475 20.24 12.31 -24.88
CA ILE A 475 20.97 13.45 -24.30
C ILE A 475 22.31 13.71 -25.00
N GLY A 476 22.51 13.17 -26.22
CA GLY A 476 23.71 13.41 -27.03
C GLY A 476 24.96 12.69 -26.56
N LEU A 477 24.85 11.67 -25.72
CA LEU A 477 25.98 10.87 -25.25
C LEU A 477 26.08 9.57 -26.02
N SER A 478 27.32 9.12 -26.29
CA SER A 478 27.56 7.80 -26.86
C SER A 478 27.08 6.69 -25.94
N PRO A 479 26.51 5.59 -26.46
CA PRO A 479 26.22 4.43 -25.64
C PRO A 479 27.50 3.97 -24.91
N ILE A 480 27.37 3.59 -23.63
CA ILE A 480 28.48 2.93 -22.94
C ILE A 480 28.63 1.57 -23.62
N GLY A 481 29.84 1.24 -24.06
CA GLY A 481 30.14 -0.06 -24.67
C GLY A 481 29.73 -1.17 -23.69
N LEU A 482 28.76 -2.00 -24.10
CA LEU A 482 28.43 -3.21 -23.37
C LEU A 482 29.66 -4.12 -23.43
N VAL A 483 30.17 -4.55 -22.28
CA VAL A 483 31.17 -5.62 -22.23
C VAL A 483 30.44 -6.86 -22.73
N MET A 484 30.67 -7.19 -24.01
CA MET A 484 30.22 -8.47 -24.57
C MET A 484 30.93 -9.60 -23.82
N PRO A 485 30.20 -10.64 -23.40
CA PRO A 485 30.88 -11.79 -22.79
C PRO A 485 31.97 -12.28 -23.72
N ALA A 486 33.18 -12.48 -23.18
CA ALA A 486 34.26 -13.11 -23.90
C ALA A 486 33.71 -14.36 -24.56
N LYS A 487 33.92 -14.52 -25.90
CA LYS A 487 33.44 -15.66 -26.68
C LYS A 487 33.68 -16.94 -25.90
N ILE A 488 32.61 -17.61 -25.48
CA ILE A 488 32.67 -18.96 -24.91
C ILE A 488 33.37 -19.80 -25.96
N GLY A 489 34.61 -20.22 -25.66
CA GLY A 489 35.43 -20.99 -26.58
C GLY A 489 34.65 -22.21 -27.06
N ARG A 490 34.58 -22.39 -28.39
CA ARG A 490 34.01 -23.59 -28.99
C ARG A 490 34.65 -24.81 -28.35
N MET A 491 33.91 -25.52 -27.50
CA MET A 491 34.26 -26.90 -27.13
C MET A 491 34.29 -27.73 -28.38
N ARG A 492 35.51 -28.02 -28.89
CA ARG A 492 35.71 -29.00 -29.95
C ARG A 492 35.25 -30.35 -29.42
N ARG A 493 34.11 -30.84 -29.91
CA ARG A 493 33.70 -32.25 -29.81
C ARG A 493 34.73 -33.10 -30.60
N THR A 494 35.66 -33.72 -29.90
CA THR A 494 36.48 -34.80 -30.46
C THR A 494 35.60 -36.07 -30.47
N MET A 495 34.95 -36.32 -31.61
CA MET A 495 34.37 -37.65 -31.87
C MET A 495 35.54 -38.59 -32.17
N ARG A 496 35.93 -39.44 -31.23
CA ARG A 496 36.66 -40.67 -31.55
C ARG A 496 35.71 -41.67 -32.17
N ARG A 497 35.90 -41.96 -33.46
CA ARG A 497 35.41 -43.17 -34.11
C ARG A 497 36.13 -44.36 -33.49
N ILE A 498 35.41 -45.28 -32.90
CA ILE A 498 35.85 -46.63 -32.64
C ILE A 498 35.26 -47.45 -33.77
N ALA A 499 36.12 -47.85 -34.72
CA ALA A 499 35.85 -48.91 -35.66
C ALA A 499 36.48 -50.17 -35.07
N GLY A 500 35.72 -51.26 -35.08
CA GLY A 500 36.07 -52.56 -34.62
C GLY A 500 34.81 -53.36 -34.47
#